data_2c507c7f0bd54c1414f651aa96f922f1
#
_entry.id   2c507c7f0bd54c1414f651aa96f922f1
#
_cell.length_a   1.000
_cell.length_b   1.000
_cell.length_c   1.000
_cell.angle_alpha   90.00
_cell.angle_beta   90.00
_cell.angle_gamma   90.00
#
_symmetry.space_group_name_H-M   'P 1'
#
loop_
_entity.id
_entity.type
_entity.pdbx_description
1 polymer ?
#
loop_
_entity_poly.entity_id
_entity_poly.type
_entity_poly.pdbx_seq_one_letter_code
_entity_poly.pdbx_strand_id
1 'polypeptide(L)'
;LTGSKSLFAALVLTALPCVAFAAPDAATEQAKTFQFSLTNGMQVLVIPDHRASVVTQMLWFKVGGVDDPPGISGLAHFFEHMMFRGTKAVPGDLYAQTIAKNGGEENAFTTHDFTAFYEQIASDRLKLAMDLEADRLANLDLSDNNVSTERDVVLEERRMRVENNPQALTTEQMGAALHLSHPYGRPVLGWPEEVRHIDRVSAQDFYKHHYAPNNATLIVAGDVTPDQVRVMAQSVYGKVAARPLQPRAEFAEPPRLTETRMTVVRPDVQVPLFLRSYRVPSYAQAAPGQAESFETLAQIMGGDQTAALYRILVEEKKLATDTGCSYEGYARDAAEFTLYAVPRPGVSLETLEKAVDEVIQGFTAAQAKPSDLIRAKTGLVASVTYRQDSQFSMASAYGQALMIGLTVDDVNEWPTRIRAVNAANVQKAAQGLLKRNAVTAYLEPGMPK
;
A
#
# COMPACT_ATOMS: atom_id res chain seq x y z
N LEU A 1 37.00 37.58 69.32
CA LEU A 1 37.22 36.32 70.03
C LEU A 1 36.48 35.17 69.30
N THR A 2 37.18 34.09 69.06
CA THR A 2 36.80 32.80 68.59
C THR A 2 36.68 32.57 67.04
N GLY A 3 37.75 32.00 66.52
CA GLY A 3 37.83 31.49 65.15
C GLY A 3 37.04 30.22 64.93
N SER A 4 36.58 30.05 63.70
CA SER A 4 36.04 28.80 63.21
C SER A 4 36.89 28.34 62.01
N LYS A 5 37.52 27.19 62.18
CA LYS A 5 38.34 26.50 61.16
C LYS A 5 37.40 25.77 60.13
N SER A 6 37.47 26.14 58.90
CA SER A 6 36.80 25.45 57.81
C SER A 6 37.60 24.21 57.45
N LEU A 7 36.99 23.03 57.59
CA LEU A 7 37.49 21.75 57.02
C LEU A 7 37.01 21.68 55.55
N PHE A 8 37.95 21.64 54.61
CA PHE A 8 37.69 21.25 53.22
C PHE A 8 37.70 19.73 53.17
N ALA A 9 36.53 19.13 52.94
CA ALA A 9 36.41 17.71 52.56
C ALA A 9 36.53 17.57 51.04
N ALA A 10 37.59 16.94 50.56
CA ALA A 10 37.78 16.61 49.16
C ALA A 10 36.87 15.42 48.81
N LEU A 11 35.88 15.64 47.95
CA LEU A 11 35.04 14.61 47.41
C LEU A 11 35.76 13.94 46.23
N VAL A 12 36.24 12.71 46.43
CA VAL A 12 36.81 11.87 45.35
C VAL A 12 35.65 11.29 44.56
N LEU A 13 35.38 11.83 43.36
CA LEU A 13 34.44 11.25 42.40
C LEU A 13 35.12 10.04 41.74
N THR A 14 34.76 8.84 42.17
CA THR A 14 35.09 7.60 41.43
C THR A 14 34.17 7.49 40.20
N ALA A 15 34.73 7.65 39.03
CA ALA A 15 34.04 7.38 37.77
C ALA A 15 33.77 5.89 37.65
N LEU A 16 32.51 5.49 37.81
CA LEU A 16 32.05 4.15 37.45
C LEU A 16 32.06 4.02 35.93
N PRO A 17 32.61 2.93 35.37
CA PRO A 17 32.53 2.68 33.91
C PRO A 17 31.06 2.49 33.53
N CYS A 18 30.59 3.32 32.60
CA CYS A 18 29.29 3.13 31.94
C CYS A 18 29.38 1.85 31.11
N VAL A 19 28.91 0.75 31.65
CA VAL A 19 28.70 -0.47 30.85
C VAL A 19 27.53 -0.19 29.91
N ALA A 20 27.85 0.06 28.67
CA ALA A 20 26.83 0.08 27.62
C ALA A 20 26.23 -1.32 27.53
N PHE A 21 25.05 -1.51 28.09
CA PHE A 21 24.22 -2.66 27.77
C PHE A 21 23.87 -2.51 26.28
N ALA A 22 24.55 -3.28 25.42
CA ALA A 22 24.01 -3.57 24.10
C ALA A 22 22.65 -4.23 24.36
N ALA A 23 21.58 -3.56 23.96
CA ALA A 23 20.26 -4.19 23.95
C ALA A 23 20.41 -5.48 23.13
N PRO A 24 19.96 -6.63 23.62
CA PRO A 24 19.96 -7.83 22.82
C PRO A 24 19.19 -7.50 21.52
N ASP A 25 19.76 -7.89 20.37
CA ASP A 25 19.03 -7.99 19.12
C ASP A 25 17.80 -8.87 19.42
N ALA A 26 16.69 -8.26 19.73
CA ALA A 26 15.43 -8.95 19.85
C ALA A 26 15.15 -9.44 18.42
N ALA A 27 15.52 -10.68 18.15
CA ALA A 27 15.06 -11.38 16.99
C ALA A 27 13.54 -11.23 17.02
N THR A 28 13.00 -10.47 16.08
CA THR A 28 11.55 -10.30 15.93
C THR A 28 11.01 -11.71 15.76
N GLU A 29 10.32 -12.23 16.78
CA GLU A 29 9.73 -13.56 16.71
C GLU A 29 8.70 -13.49 15.57
N GLN A 30 8.99 -14.22 14.50
CA GLN A 30 8.16 -14.22 13.30
C GLN A 30 6.82 -14.85 13.63
N ALA A 31 5.74 -14.24 13.16
CA ALA A 31 4.41 -14.83 13.31
C ALA A 31 4.41 -16.20 12.63
N LYS A 32 4.03 -17.23 13.37
CA LYS A 32 3.95 -18.59 12.84
C LYS A 32 2.79 -18.66 11.86
N THR A 33 3.08 -19.03 10.62
CA THR A 33 2.08 -19.10 9.53
C THR A 33 1.87 -20.53 9.07
N PHE A 34 0.66 -20.85 8.63
CA PHE A 34 0.29 -22.17 8.10
C PHE A 34 -0.42 -22.01 6.77
N GLN A 35 0.03 -22.75 5.75
CA GLN A 35 -0.52 -22.69 4.41
C GLN A 35 -1.10 -24.04 4.00
N PHE A 36 -2.22 -24.00 3.28
CA PHE A 36 -2.81 -25.17 2.63
C PHE A 36 -3.75 -24.72 1.51
N SER A 37 -4.17 -25.66 0.65
CA SER A 37 -5.14 -25.41 -0.40
C SER A 37 -6.43 -26.19 -0.13
N LEU A 38 -7.57 -25.60 -0.47
CA LEU A 38 -8.84 -26.29 -0.50
C LEU A 38 -8.98 -27.13 -1.80
N THR A 39 -9.95 -28.04 -1.81
CA THR A 39 -10.17 -28.95 -2.96
C THR A 39 -10.54 -28.21 -4.25
N ASN A 40 -11.11 -26.98 -4.14
CA ASN A 40 -11.45 -26.13 -5.28
C ASN A 40 -10.31 -25.18 -5.71
N GLY A 41 -9.11 -25.33 -5.15
CA GLY A 41 -7.93 -24.52 -5.51
C GLY A 41 -7.73 -23.23 -4.72
N MET A 42 -8.67 -22.84 -3.84
CA MET A 42 -8.48 -21.67 -2.97
C MET A 42 -7.26 -21.88 -2.07
N GLN A 43 -6.37 -20.90 -2.04
CA GLN A 43 -5.24 -20.88 -1.12
C GLN A 43 -5.69 -20.38 0.25
N VAL A 44 -5.17 -20.95 1.32
CA VAL A 44 -5.48 -20.52 2.69
C VAL A 44 -4.19 -20.28 3.46
N LEU A 45 -4.09 -19.12 4.09
CA LEU A 45 -3.03 -18.75 5.03
C LEU A 45 -3.65 -18.51 6.40
N VAL A 46 -3.14 -19.17 7.43
CA VAL A 46 -3.57 -18.98 8.83
C VAL A 46 -2.42 -18.38 9.63
N ILE A 47 -2.72 -17.33 10.39
CA ILE A 47 -1.80 -16.63 11.27
C ILE A 47 -2.39 -16.66 12.69
N PRO A 48 -2.13 -17.70 13.49
CA PRO A 48 -2.66 -17.79 14.86
C PRO A 48 -2.13 -16.66 15.74
N ASP A 49 -3.05 -15.98 16.42
CA ASP A 49 -2.73 -14.94 17.41
C ASP A 49 -3.78 -14.97 18.52
N HIS A 50 -3.43 -15.57 19.65
CA HIS A 50 -4.32 -15.82 20.78
C HIS A 50 -4.31 -14.70 21.84
N ARG A 51 -3.77 -13.52 21.53
CA ARG A 51 -3.71 -12.39 22.47
C ARG A 51 -5.07 -11.76 22.76
N ALA A 52 -6.04 -11.89 21.83
CA ALA A 52 -7.41 -11.41 21.99
C ALA A 52 -8.37 -12.36 21.26
N SER A 53 -9.60 -12.53 21.80
CA SER A 53 -10.61 -13.42 21.22
C SER A 53 -11.32 -12.82 20.01
N VAL A 54 -10.54 -12.31 19.06
CA VAL A 54 -10.99 -11.73 17.78
C VAL A 54 -10.23 -12.37 16.63
N VAL A 55 -10.79 -12.21 15.45
CA VAL A 55 -10.19 -12.71 14.20
C VAL A 55 -10.42 -11.72 13.09
N THR A 56 -9.39 -11.55 12.24
CA THR A 56 -9.50 -10.88 10.95
C THR A 56 -9.51 -11.96 9.87
N GLN A 57 -10.60 -12.03 9.10
CA GLN A 57 -10.69 -12.78 7.86
C GLN A 57 -10.48 -11.84 6.71
N MET A 58 -9.66 -12.22 5.72
CA MET A 58 -9.49 -11.47 4.48
C MET A 58 -9.57 -12.40 3.29
N LEU A 59 -10.42 -12.07 2.32
CA LEU A 59 -10.50 -12.78 1.04
C LEU A 59 -9.90 -11.91 -0.06
N TRP A 60 -8.78 -12.35 -0.60
CA TRP A 60 -7.99 -11.66 -1.61
C TRP A 60 -8.20 -12.28 -2.97
N PHE A 61 -8.40 -11.45 -3.99
CA PHE A 61 -8.52 -11.88 -5.38
C PHE A 61 -7.40 -11.30 -6.24
N LYS A 62 -6.80 -12.13 -7.09
CA LYS A 62 -5.82 -11.69 -8.11
C LYS A 62 -6.55 -10.99 -9.26
N VAL A 63 -7.20 -9.89 -8.96
CA VAL A 63 -7.91 -9.02 -9.91
C VAL A 63 -7.95 -7.60 -9.39
N GLY A 64 -7.59 -6.64 -10.24
CA GLY A 64 -7.58 -5.20 -9.93
C GLY A 64 -7.72 -4.38 -11.21
N GLY A 65 -7.47 -3.07 -11.14
CA GLY A 65 -7.63 -2.17 -12.28
C GLY A 65 -6.80 -2.53 -13.52
N VAL A 66 -5.72 -3.31 -13.37
CA VAL A 66 -4.92 -3.79 -14.50
C VAL A 66 -5.69 -4.80 -15.37
N ASP A 67 -6.66 -5.47 -14.79
CA ASP A 67 -7.46 -6.52 -15.45
C ASP A 67 -8.74 -5.95 -16.12
N ASP A 68 -9.02 -4.67 -15.92
CA ASP A 68 -10.15 -4.00 -16.56
C ASP A 68 -10.03 -4.09 -18.09
N PRO A 69 -11.09 -4.48 -18.80
CA PRO A 69 -11.08 -4.51 -20.26
C PRO A 69 -10.82 -3.11 -20.85
N PRO A 70 -10.16 -3.01 -22.02
CA PRO A 70 -10.03 -1.75 -22.73
C PRO A 70 -11.40 -1.06 -22.95
N GLY A 71 -11.50 0.22 -22.61
CA GLY A 71 -12.73 1.02 -22.75
C GLY A 71 -13.76 0.85 -21.62
N ILE A 72 -13.44 0.06 -20.57
CA ILE A 72 -14.31 -0.13 -19.40
C ILE A 72 -13.43 -0.13 -18.13
N SER A 73 -12.63 0.92 -17.93
CA SER A 73 -11.83 1.05 -16.70
C SER A 73 -12.71 1.32 -15.47
N GLY A 74 -12.22 0.91 -14.30
CA GLY A 74 -12.95 1.01 -13.04
C GLY A 74 -13.84 -0.19 -12.74
N LEU A 75 -13.80 -1.24 -13.57
CA LEU A 75 -14.66 -2.41 -13.41
C LEU A 75 -14.28 -3.24 -12.18
N ALA A 76 -12.99 -3.39 -11.88
CA ALA A 76 -12.54 -4.06 -10.65
C ALA A 76 -13.02 -3.33 -9.39
N HIS A 77 -12.92 -2.00 -9.36
CA HIS A 77 -13.43 -1.18 -8.25
C HIS A 77 -14.96 -1.20 -8.18
N PHE A 78 -15.63 -1.15 -9.32
CA PHE A 78 -17.08 -1.35 -9.38
C PHE A 78 -17.50 -2.68 -8.74
N PHE A 79 -16.71 -3.76 -8.92
CA PHE A 79 -16.99 -5.05 -8.28
C PHE A 79 -16.73 -5.04 -6.77
N GLU A 80 -15.80 -4.24 -6.27
CA GLU A 80 -15.68 -4.00 -4.84
C GLU A 80 -17.04 -3.54 -4.27
N HIS A 81 -17.65 -2.55 -4.88
CA HIS A 81 -18.97 -2.04 -4.51
C HIS A 81 -20.10 -3.07 -4.69
N MET A 82 -20.12 -3.75 -5.83
CA MET A 82 -21.14 -4.75 -6.12
C MET A 82 -21.20 -5.87 -5.09
N MET A 83 -20.05 -6.27 -4.51
CA MET A 83 -20.00 -7.29 -3.47
C MET A 83 -20.79 -6.91 -2.20
N PHE A 84 -21.03 -5.61 -1.96
CA PHE A 84 -21.87 -5.14 -0.85
C PHE A 84 -23.35 -5.03 -1.21
N ARG A 85 -23.76 -5.27 -2.47
CA ARG A 85 -25.17 -5.28 -2.88
C ARG A 85 -25.90 -6.56 -2.55
N GLY A 86 -25.14 -7.59 -2.10
CA GLY A 86 -25.68 -8.83 -1.55
C GLY A 86 -26.10 -9.83 -2.60
N THR A 87 -26.82 -10.82 -2.10
CA THR A 87 -27.33 -11.97 -2.85
C THR A 87 -28.84 -12.05 -2.67
N LYS A 88 -29.48 -13.02 -3.33
CA LYS A 88 -30.91 -13.29 -3.08
C LYS A 88 -31.16 -13.79 -1.66
N ALA A 89 -30.20 -14.49 -1.05
CA ALA A 89 -30.31 -15.01 0.32
C ALA A 89 -29.99 -13.92 1.36
N VAL A 90 -29.06 -13.02 1.05
CA VAL A 90 -28.59 -11.93 1.92
C VAL A 90 -28.67 -10.63 1.14
N PRO A 91 -29.86 -10.05 0.92
CA PRO A 91 -30.06 -8.90 0.05
C PRO A 91 -29.63 -7.57 0.70
N GLY A 92 -29.14 -6.64 -0.12
CA GLY A 92 -28.82 -5.27 0.29
C GLY A 92 -27.84 -5.22 1.45
N ASP A 93 -28.10 -4.34 2.42
CA ASP A 93 -27.23 -4.10 3.57
C ASP A 93 -27.32 -5.19 4.67
N LEU A 94 -28.03 -6.30 4.43
CA LEU A 94 -28.22 -7.35 5.45
C LEU A 94 -26.88 -8.00 5.85
N TYR A 95 -25.90 -8.06 4.92
CA TYR A 95 -24.56 -8.52 5.22
C TYR A 95 -23.92 -7.62 6.29
N ALA A 96 -23.76 -6.34 6.00
CA ALA A 96 -23.20 -5.34 6.91
C ALA A 96 -23.92 -5.31 8.28
N GLN A 97 -25.24 -5.31 8.25
CA GLN A 97 -26.05 -5.35 9.47
C GLN A 97 -25.81 -6.62 10.29
N THR A 98 -25.59 -7.76 9.62
CA THR A 98 -25.34 -9.03 10.30
C THR A 98 -23.97 -9.04 10.96
N ILE A 99 -22.94 -8.58 10.27
CA ILE A 99 -21.60 -8.42 10.84
C ILE A 99 -21.64 -7.46 12.04
N ALA A 100 -22.24 -6.28 11.88
CA ALA A 100 -22.34 -5.28 12.95
C ALA A 100 -23.13 -5.78 14.18
N LYS A 101 -24.24 -6.52 13.99
CA LYS A 101 -25.00 -7.15 15.09
C LYS A 101 -24.18 -8.15 15.89
N ASN A 102 -23.16 -8.75 15.28
CA ASN A 102 -22.24 -9.68 15.93
C ASN A 102 -20.98 -8.98 16.45
N GLY A 103 -20.97 -7.63 16.52
CA GLY A 103 -19.86 -6.84 17.04
C GLY A 103 -18.66 -6.77 16.10
N GLY A 104 -18.84 -7.09 14.83
CA GLY A 104 -17.79 -7.03 13.81
C GLY A 104 -17.87 -5.77 12.95
N GLU A 105 -16.85 -5.59 12.16
CA GLU A 105 -16.77 -4.60 11.10
C GLU A 105 -16.31 -5.25 9.80
N GLU A 106 -16.69 -4.66 8.67
CA GLU A 106 -16.29 -5.12 7.34
C GLU A 106 -15.85 -3.95 6.48
N ASN A 107 -14.98 -4.23 5.51
CA ASN A 107 -14.64 -3.28 4.46
C ASN A 107 -13.95 -4.01 3.29
N ALA A 108 -13.57 -3.25 2.26
CA ALA A 108 -12.83 -3.74 1.11
C ALA A 108 -11.89 -2.66 0.56
N PHE A 109 -11.02 -3.06 -0.34
CA PHE A 109 -10.19 -2.13 -1.12
C PHE A 109 -9.74 -2.78 -2.43
N THR A 110 -9.61 -1.95 -3.45
CA THR A 110 -9.11 -2.33 -4.77
C THR A 110 -7.86 -1.53 -5.11
N THR A 111 -6.89 -2.21 -5.69
CA THR A 111 -5.68 -1.60 -6.26
C THR A 111 -5.60 -1.90 -7.75
N HIS A 112 -4.49 -1.56 -8.39
CA HIS A 112 -4.26 -2.01 -9.75
C HIS A 112 -4.12 -3.53 -9.86
N ASP A 113 -3.62 -4.22 -8.83
CA ASP A 113 -3.23 -5.62 -8.91
C ASP A 113 -4.16 -6.60 -8.21
N PHE A 114 -4.93 -6.15 -7.24
CA PHE A 114 -5.78 -7.01 -6.43
C PHE A 114 -6.96 -6.27 -5.82
N THR A 115 -7.98 -7.04 -5.47
CA THR A 115 -9.12 -6.63 -4.65
C THR A 115 -9.17 -7.51 -3.39
N ALA A 116 -9.42 -6.92 -2.23
CA ALA A 116 -9.53 -7.64 -0.97
C ALA A 116 -10.78 -7.20 -0.20
N PHE A 117 -11.45 -8.16 0.41
CA PHE A 117 -12.57 -7.98 1.33
C PHE A 117 -12.15 -8.49 2.69
N TYR A 118 -12.61 -7.86 3.76
CA TYR A 118 -12.25 -8.30 5.11
C TYR A 118 -13.35 -8.06 6.13
N GLU A 119 -13.37 -8.93 7.12
CA GLU A 119 -14.16 -8.82 8.32
C GLU A 119 -13.26 -8.94 9.55
N GLN A 120 -13.53 -8.11 10.56
CA GLN A 120 -12.97 -8.24 11.90
C GLN A 120 -14.11 -8.54 12.86
N ILE A 121 -14.03 -9.68 13.55
CA ILE A 121 -15.16 -10.18 14.35
C ILE A 121 -14.65 -11.06 15.49
N ALA A 122 -15.48 -11.32 16.49
CA ALA A 122 -15.17 -12.28 17.54
C ALA A 122 -14.89 -13.69 16.96
N SER A 123 -13.88 -14.38 17.49
CA SER A 123 -13.38 -15.65 16.92
C SER A 123 -14.46 -16.75 16.86
N ASP A 124 -15.43 -16.76 17.79
CA ASP A 124 -16.56 -17.69 17.78
C ASP A 124 -17.61 -17.37 16.67
N ARG A 125 -17.47 -16.25 15.97
CA ARG A 125 -18.29 -15.80 14.83
C ARG A 125 -17.63 -15.97 13.48
N LEU A 126 -16.39 -16.45 13.43
CA LEU A 126 -15.67 -16.65 12.16
C LEU A 126 -16.46 -17.44 11.13
N LYS A 127 -17.13 -18.53 11.57
CA LYS A 127 -17.93 -19.33 10.63
C LYS A 127 -19.08 -18.53 10.00
N LEU A 128 -19.71 -17.63 10.75
CA LEU A 128 -20.73 -16.75 10.21
C LEU A 128 -20.17 -15.81 9.12
N ALA A 129 -19.01 -15.20 9.38
CA ALA A 129 -18.34 -14.36 8.38
C ALA A 129 -17.98 -15.17 7.13
N MET A 130 -17.42 -16.38 7.28
CA MET A 130 -17.12 -17.29 6.16
C MET A 130 -18.38 -17.66 5.35
N ASP A 131 -19.49 -17.98 6.01
CA ASP A 131 -20.75 -18.36 5.35
C ASP A 131 -21.28 -17.19 4.49
N LEU A 132 -21.28 -15.98 5.03
CA LEU A 132 -21.71 -14.76 4.32
C LEU A 132 -20.79 -14.45 3.12
N GLU A 133 -19.48 -14.51 3.32
CA GLU A 133 -18.47 -14.26 2.28
C GLU A 133 -18.55 -15.28 1.15
N ALA A 134 -18.72 -16.57 1.47
CA ALA A 134 -18.88 -17.61 0.48
C ALA A 134 -20.18 -17.50 -0.32
N ASP A 135 -21.27 -17.03 0.32
CA ASP A 135 -22.53 -16.78 -0.39
C ASP A 135 -22.38 -15.64 -1.40
N ARG A 136 -21.77 -14.50 -1.01
CA ARG A 136 -21.55 -13.39 -1.96
C ARG A 136 -20.57 -13.76 -3.09
N LEU A 137 -19.56 -14.58 -2.81
CA LEU A 137 -18.66 -15.10 -3.83
C LEU A 137 -19.38 -16.00 -4.85
N ALA A 138 -20.35 -16.77 -4.42
CA ALA A 138 -21.04 -17.74 -5.28
C ALA A 138 -22.28 -17.17 -5.98
N ASN A 139 -23.02 -16.28 -5.33
CA ASN A 139 -24.40 -15.97 -5.65
C ASN A 139 -24.69 -14.47 -5.80
N LEU A 140 -23.68 -13.63 -6.06
CA LEU A 140 -23.81 -12.18 -6.19
C LEU A 140 -24.96 -11.80 -7.14
N ASP A 141 -25.83 -10.85 -6.71
CA ASP A 141 -26.96 -10.37 -7.51
C ASP A 141 -26.53 -9.27 -8.49
N LEU A 142 -26.28 -9.67 -9.74
CA LEU A 142 -25.95 -8.77 -10.84
C LEU A 142 -27.20 -8.40 -11.66
N SER A 143 -28.27 -7.99 -10.99
CA SER A 143 -29.47 -7.44 -11.67
C SER A 143 -29.18 -6.10 -12.33
N ASP A 144 -29.93 -5.75 -13.40
CA ASP A 144 -29.76 -4.47 -14.09
C ASP A 144 -29.92 -3.28 -13.14
N ASN A 145 -30.85 -3.38 -12.18
CA ASN A 145 -31.07 -2.35 -11.18
C ASN A 145 -29.85 -2.14 -10.27
N ASN A 146 -29.27 -3.23 -9.73
CA ASN A 146 -28.09 -3.15 -8.88
C ASN A 146 -26.89 -2.59 -9.64
N VAL A 147 -26.65 -3.07 -10.86
CA VAL A 147 -25.56 -2.59 -11.71
C VAL A 147 -25.71 -1.10 -12.04
N SER A 148 -26.89 -0.65 -12.45
CA SER A 148 -27.10 0.78 -12.79
C SER A 148 -26.96 1.69 -11.55
N THR A 149 -27.55 1.28 -10.42
CA THR A 149 -27.46 2.05 -9.18
C THR A 149 -26.01 2.18 -8.70
N GLU A 150 -25.27 1.07 -8.70
CA GLU A 150 -23.90 1.09 -8.21
C GLU A 150 -22.95 1.84 -9.12
N ARG A 151 -23.15 1.78 -10.42
CA ARG A 151 -22.40 2.60 -11.37
C ARG A 151 -22.51 4.09 -11.05
N ASP A 152 -23.73 4.55 -10.71
CA ASP A 152 -23.97 5.96 -10.37
C ASP A 152 -23.31 6.32 -9.03
N VAL A 153 -23.27 5.39 -8.06
CA VAL A 153 -22.54 5.56 -6.79
C VAL A 153 -21.02 5.68 -7.03
N VAL A 154 -20.44 4.83 -7.86
CA VAL A 154 -19.01 4.89 -8.23
C VAL A 154 -18.67 6.21 -8.92
N LEU A 155 -19.53 6.70 -9.83
CA LEU A 155 -19.34 8.01 -10.47
C LEU A 155 -19.39 9.16 -9.47
N GLU A 156 -20.29 9.11 -8.48
CA GLU A 156 -20.36 10.12 -7.42
C GLU A 156 -19.15 10.08 -6.50
N GLU A 157 -18.69 8.88 -6.11
CA GLU A 157 -17.47 8.72 -5.34
C GLU A 157 -16.25 9.27 -6.06
N ARG A 158 -16.12 8.97 -7.37
CA ARG A 158 -15.06 9.54 -8.20
C ARG A 158 -15.10 11.06 -8.20
N ARG A 159 -16.29 11.66 -8.34
CA ARG A 159 -16.46 13.10 -8.26
C ARG A 159 -15.95 13.67 -6.95
N MET A 160 -16.31 13.03 -5.83
CA MET A 160 -15.88 13.49 -4.50
C MET A 160 -14.38 13.29 -4.25
N ARG A 161 -13.85 12.14 -4.63
CA ARG A 161 -12.45 11.78 -4.30
C ARG A 161 -11.43 12.38 -5.26
N VAL A 162 -11.77 12.53 -6.54
CA VAL A 162 -10.83 12.93 -7.59
C VAL A 162 -11.18 14.30 -8.18
N GLU A 163 -12.37 14.48 -8.75
CA GLU A 163 -12.68 15.68 -9.52
C GLU A 163 -12.75 16.95 -8.65
N ASN A 164 -13.22 16.81 -7.41
CA ASN A 164 -13.27 17.88 -6.41
C ASN A 164 -11.99 17.99 -5.56
N ASN A 165 -10.96 17.19 -5.86
CA ASN A 165 -9.68 17.20 -5.16
C ASN A 165 -8.55 17.50 -6.15
N PRO A 166 -8.03 18.73 -6.19
CA PRO A 166 -6.98 19.12 -7.13
C PRO A 166 -5.71 18.27 -7.07
N GLN A 167 -5.31 17.85 -5.87
CA GLN A 167 -4.13 17.00 -5.69
C GLN A 167 -4.37 15.59 -6.24
N ALA A 168 -5.52 14.98 -5.94
CA ALA A 168 -5.88 13.66 -6.46
C ALA A 168 -5.98 13.66 -7.99
N LEU A 169 -6.60 14.70 -8.57
CA LEU A 169 -6.65 14.90 -10.02
C LEU A 169 -5.25 15.03 -10.63
N THR A 170 -4.37 15.78 -10.00
CA THR A 170 -2.98 15.94 -10.47
C THR A 170 -2.24 14.59 -10.41
N THR A 171 -2.39 13.84 -9.34
CA THR A 171 -1.77 12.51 -9.18
C THR A 171 -2.30 11.53 -10.23
N GLU A 172 -3.60 11.55 -10.52
CA GLU A 172 -4.20 10.72 -11.58
C GLU A 172 -3.62 11.05 -12.96
N GLN A 173 -3.50 12.35 -13.30
CA GLN A 173 -2.87 12.76 -14.55
C GLN A 173 -1.38 12.41 -14.64
N MET A 174 -0.68 12.45 -13.51
CA MET A 174 0.72 11.99 -13.43
C MET A 174 0.83 10.49 -13.67
N GLY A 175 -0.02 9.68 -13.05
CA GLY A 175 -0.09 8.23 -13.26
C GLY A 175 -0.33 7.90 -14.74
N ALA A 176 -1.30 8.55 -15.37
CA ALA A 176 -1.57 8.40 -16.80
C ALA A 176 -0.37 8.80 -17.67
N ALA A 177 0.35 9.87 -17.30
CA ALA A 177 1.54 10.30 -18.01
C ALA A 177 2.77 9.43 -17.73
N LEU A 178 2.84 8.73 -16.61
CA LEU A 178 3.97 7.88 -16.23
C LEU A 178 4.01 6.57 -17.03
N HIS A 179 2.87 6.10 -17.52
CA HIS A 179 2.71 4.86 -18.28
C HIS A 179 2.28 5.16 -19.73
N LEU A 180 3.06 4.69 -20.71
CA LEU A 180 2.76 4.92 -22.12
C LEU A 180 1.74 3.94 -22.68
N SER A 181 1.75 2.70 -22.18
CA SER A 181 0.84 1.64 -22.63
C SER A 181 0.34 0.72 -21.51
N HIS A 182 1.04 0.70 -20.39
CA HIS A 182 0.69 -0.17 -19.26
C HIS A 182 -0.63 0.27 -18.62
N PRO A 183 -1.53 -0.67 -18.27
CA PRO A 183 -2.82 -0.35 -17.64
C PRO A 183 -2.72 0.38 -16.29
N TYR A 184 -1.57 0.42 -15.64
CA TYR A 184 -1.37 1.26 -14.45
C TYR A 184 -1.55 2.77 -14.72
N GLY A 185 -1.51 3.19 -15.97
CA GLY A 185 -1.88 4.55 -16.35
C GLY A 185 -3.38 4.85 -16.31
N ARG A 186 -4.24 3.84 -16.12
CA ARG A 186 -5.68 4.01 -15.94
C ARG A 186 -5.99 4.11 -14.45
N PRO A 187 -6.85 5.04 -14.00
CA PRO A 187 -7.22 5.13 -12.60
C PRO A 187 -7.98 3.89 -12.13
N VAL A 188 -7.77 3.46 -10.89
CA VAL A 188 -8.50 2.33 -10.28
C VAL A 188 -10.00 2.60 -10.22
N LEU A 189 -10.40 3.86 -9.98
CA LEU A 189 -11.82 4.27 -10.01
C LEU A 189 -12.38 4.35 -11.45
N GLY A 190 -11.56 4.13 -12.46
CA GLY A 190 -11.93 4.23 -13.87
C GLY A 190 -12.04 5.68 -14.39
N TRP A 191 -11.97 5.86 -15.70
CA TRP A 191 -12.31 7.12 -16.34
C TRP A 191 -13.83 7.31 -16.32
N PRO A 192 -14.36 8.53 -16.06
CA PRO A 192 -15.82 8.75 -15.95
C PRO A 192 -16.59 8.28 -17.20
N GLU A 193 -16.00 8.51 -18.38
CA GLU A 193 -16.60 8.11 -19.65
C GLU A 193 -16.71 6.60 -19.79
N GLU A 194 -15.69 5.87 -19.31
CA GLU A 194 -15.62 4.40 -19.36
C GLU A 194 -16.48 3.75 -18.29
N VAL A 195 -16.51 4.30 -17.07
CA VAL A 195 -17.40 3.83 -15.99
C VAL A 195 -18.88 3.89 -16.42
N ARG A 196 -19.28 4.91 -17.19
CA ARG A 196 -20.66 4.99 -17.72
C ARG A 196 -21.03 3.84 -18.66
N HIS A 197 -20.04 3.16 -19.25
CA HIS A 197 -20.25 2.02 -20.14
C HIS A 197 -20.40 0.68 -19.39
N ILE A 198 -20.18 0.66 -18.07
CA ILE A 198 -20.38 -0.55 -17.26
C ILE A 198 -21.86 -0.91 -17.31
N ASP A 199 -22.14 -2.11 -17.81
CA ASP A 199 -23.45 -2.71 -17.90
C ASP A 199 -23.48 -4.11 -17.30
N ARG A 200 -24.66 -4.71 -17.27
CA ARG A 200 -24.81 -6.08 -16.72
C ARG A 200 -24.01 -7.12 -17.48
N VAL A 201 -23.83 -6.95 -18.79
CA VAL A 201 -23.12 -7.94 -19.61
C VAL A 201 -21.63 -7.92 -19.27
N SER A 202 -21.00 -6.74 -19.27
CA SER A 202 -19.61 -6.56 -18.90
C SER A 202 -19.35 -6.99 -17.46
N ALA A 203 -20.28 -6.64 -16.54
CA ALA A 203 -20.19 -7.06 -15.14
C ALA A 203 -20.26 -8.58 -14.98
N GLN A 204 -21.22 -9.26 -15.62
CA GLN A 204 -21.32 -10.72 -15.55
C GLN A 204 -20.10 -11.43 -16.13
N ASP A 205 -19.55 -10.94 -17.22
CA ASP A 205 -18.37 -11.49 -17.85
C ASP A 205 -17.14 -11.35 -16.93
N PHE A 206 -16.91 -10.17 -16.38
CA PHE A 206 -15.80 -9.91 -15.44
C PHE A 206 -15.90 -10.78 -14.19
N TYR A 207 -17.09 -10.89 -13.57
CA TYR A 207 -17.31 -11.74 -12.41
C TYR A 207 -16.99 -13.22 -12.68
N LYS A 208 -17.42 -13.73 -13.82
CA LYS A 208 -17.17 -15.13 -14.22
C LYS A 208 -15.69 -15.43 -14.39
N HIS A 209 -14.93 -14.48 -14.91
CA HIS A 209 -13.52 -14.68 -15.22
C HIS A 209 -12.59 -14.46 -14.02
N HIS A 210 -12.97 -13.64 -13.06
CA HIS A 210 -12.05 -13.19 -12.02
C HIS A 210 -12.44 -13.62 -10.60
N TYR A 211 -13.73 -13.61 -10.25
CA TYR A 211 -14.18 -13.92 -8.89
C TYR A 211 -14.51 -15.39 -8.72
N ALA A 212 -13.46 -16.19 -8.52
CA ALA A 212 -13.55 -17.64 -8.34
C ALA A 212 -12.65 -18.09 -7.18
N PRO A 213 -12.98 -19.18 -6.46
CA PRO A 213 -12.17 -19.65 -5.34
C PRO A 213 -10.73 -19.98 -5.74
N ASN A 214 -10.49 -20.50 -6.93
CA ASN A 214 -9.15 -20.79 -7.43
C ASN A 214 -8.36 -19.56 -7.92
N ASN A 215 -8.97 -18.36 -7.90
CA ASN A 215 -8.29 -17.05 -8.05
C ASN A 215 -8.18 -16.30 -6.72
N ALA A 216 -8.58 -16.93 -5.62
CA ALA A 216 -8.66 -16.33 -4.32
C ALA A 216 -7.65 -16.91 -3.33
N THR A 217 -7.24 -16.07 -2.37
CA THR A 217 -6.49 -16.46 -1.18
C THR A 217 -7.24 -16.01 0.05
N LEU A 218 -7.63 -16.94 0.91
CA LEU A 218 -8.21 -16.67 2.22
C LEU A 218 -7.07 -16.52 3.23
N ILE A 219 -7.04 -15.42 3.96
CA ILE A 219 -6.12 -15.19 5.08
C ILE A 219 -6.94 -15.03 6.35
N VAL A 220 -6.62 -15.81 7.37
CA VAL A 220 -7.27 -15.76 8.69
C VAL A 220 -6.21 -15.50 9.75
N ALA A 221 -6.26 -14.35 10.39
CA ALA A 221 -5.34 -13.95 11.44
C ALA A 221 -6.12 -13.75 12.75
N GLY A 222 -5.68 -14.37 13.86
CA GLY A 222 -6.31 -14.17 15.16
C GLY A 222 -6.45 -15.43 15.99
N ASP A 223 -7.45 -15.42 16.91
CA ASP A 223 -7.67 -16.49 17.89
C ASP A 223 -8.31 -17.71 17.25
N VAL A 224 -7.52 -18.42 16.47
CA VAL A 224 -7.88 -19.64 15.73
C VAL A 224 -6.71 -20.60 15.66
N THR A 225 -7.02 -21.89 15.48
CA THR A 225 -6.01 -22.89 15.12
C THR A 225 -6.08 -23.21 13.62
N PRO A 226 -4.98 -23.64 13.00
CA PRO A 226 -4.96 -24.03 11.59
C PRO A 226 -5.96 -25.13 11.25
N ASP A 227 -6.18 -26.09 12.13
CA ASP A 227 -7.10 -27.20 11.92
C ASP A 227 -8.56 -26.73 11.98
N GLN A 228 -8.91 -25.82 12.91
CA GLN A 228 -10.24 -25.19 12.96
C GLN A 228 -10.53 -24.45 11.65
N VAL A 229 -9.60 -23.62 11.18
CA VAL A 229 -9.77 -22.88 9.92
C VAL A 229 -9.87 -23.84 8.74
N ARG A 230 -9.05 -24.89 8.69
CA ARG A 230 -9.10 -25.91 7.61
C ARG A 230 -10.48 -26.56 7.51
N VAL A 231 -11.02 -27.02 8.62
CA VAL A 231 -12.35 -27.67 8.66
C VAL A 231 -13.46 -26.68 8.26
N MET A 232 -13.45 -25.47 8.82
CA MET A 232 -14.44 -24.45 8.48
C MET A 232 -14.36 -24.03 7.02
N ALA A 233 -13.18 -23.63 6.54
CA ALA A 233 -12.98 -23.18 5.18
C ALA A 233 -13.35 -24.27 4.14
N GLN A 234 -12.99 -25.54 4.38
CA GLN A 234 -13.37 -26.64 3.50
C GLN A 234 -14.90 -26.87 3.52
N SER A 235 -15.54 -26.72 4.68
CA SER A 235 -17.00 -26.94 4.79
C SER A 235 -17.83 -25.81 4.15
N VAL A 236 -17.28 -24.63 4.04
CA VAL A 236 -17.91 -23.41 3.53
C VAL A 236 -17.44 -23.12 2.09
N TYR A 237 -16.22 -22.60 1.95
CA TYR A 237 -15.66 -22.23 0.63
C TYR A 237 -15.40 -23.43 -0.27
N GLY A 238 -15.07 -24.60 0.27
CA GLY A 238 -14.86 -25.83 -0.51
C GLY A 238 -16.07 -26.27 -1.34
N LYS A 239 -17.28 -25.76 -1.03
CA LYS A 239 -18.50 -25.98 -1.80
C LYS A 239 -18.67 -25.05 -3.00
N VAL A 240 -17.93 -23.94 -3.04
CA VAL A 240 -17.96 -23.01 -4.16
C VAL A 240 -17.16 -23.62 -5.30
N ALA A 241 -17.78 -23.75 -6.47
CA ALA A 241 -17.13 -24.37 -7.62
C ALA A 241 -15.97 -23.53 -8.16
N ALA A 242 -14.85 -24.19 -8.43
CA ALA A 242 -13.76 -23.59 -9.21
C ALA A 242 -14.24 -23.23 -10.62
N ARG A 243 -13.61 -22.23 -11.23
CA ARG A 243 -13.90 -21.81 -12.61
C ARG A 243 -12.64 -21.91 -13.47
N PRO A 244 -12.74 -22.14 -14.77
CA PRO A 244 -11.61 -21.98 -15.68
C PRO A 244 -11.12 -20.54 -15.64
N LEU A 245 -9.84 -20.34 -15.29
CA LEU A 245 -9.21 -19.03 -15.28
C LEU A 245 -8.40 -18.83 -16.54
N GLN A 246 -8.45 -17.63 -17.10
CA GLN A 246 -7.50 -17.19 -18.11
C GLN A 246 -6.17 -16.80 -17.41
N PRO A 247 -5.01 -17.09 -18.03
CA PRO A 247 -3.76 -16.52 -17.56
C PRO A 247 -3.87 -14.99 -17.49
N ARG A 248 -3.39 -14.40 -16.41
CA ARG A 248 -3.38 -12.95 -16.26
C ARG A 248 -2.50 -12.32 -17.34
N ALA A 249 -2.99 -11.29 -18.01
CA ALA A 249 -2.25 -10.63 -19.09
C ALA A 249 -0.91 -10.08 -18.59
N GLU A 250 0.11 -10.19 -19.43
CA GLU A 250 1.41 -9.55 -19.25
C GLU A 250 1.47 -8.30 -20.13
N PHE A 251 1.94 -7.20 -19.57
CA PHE A 251 2.00 -5.93 -20.26
C PHE A 251 3.45 -5.47 -20.42
N ALA A 252 3.84 -5.24 -21.68
CA ALA A 252 5.12 -4.64 -21.98
C ALA A 252 4.99 -3.12 -21.97
N GLU A 253 5.71 -2.46 -21.09
CA GLU A 253 5.77 -1.01 -21.06
C GLU A 253 7.03 -0.53 -21.75
N PRO A 254 6.93 0.26 -22.84
CA PRO A 254 8.08 0.74 -23.57
C PRO A 254 8.94 1.67 -22.70
N PRO A 255 10.26 1.78 -23.00
CA PRO A 255 11.12 2.70 -22.27
C PRO A 255 10.69 4.15 -22.51
N ARG A 256 10.57 4.91 -21.43
CA ARG A 256 10.34 6.35 -21.51
C ARG A 256 11.62 7.05 -21.95
N LEU A 257 11.58 7.75 -23.08
CA LEU A 257 12.74 8.42 -23.67
C LEU A 257 12.84 9.91 -23.31
N THR A 258 11.76 10.48 -22.74
CA THR A 258 11.67 11.91 -22.41
C THR A 258 11.10 12.12 -21.02
N GLU A 259 11.53 13.17 -20.34
CA GLU A 259 10.82 13.70 -19.18
C GLU A 259 9.47 14.28 -19.59
N THR A 260 8.49 14.20 -18.71
CA THR A 260 7.22 14.88 -18.89
C THR A 260 7.05 15.89 -17.75
N ARG A 261 6.66 17.11 -18.13
CA ARG A 261 6.30 18.19 -17.20
C ARG A 261 4.87 18.61 -17.46
N MET A 262 4.11 18.79 -16.37
CA MET A 262 2.74 19.26 -16.44
C MET A 262 2.51 20.32 -15.37
N THR A 263 1.60 21.25 -15.66
CA THR A 263 1.11 22.23 -14.68
C THR A 263 -0.40 22.15 -14.64
N VAL A 264 -0.94 21.92 -13.46
CA VAL A 264 -2.38 21.94 -13.19
C VAL A 264 -2.69 23.23 -12.44
N VAL A 265 -3.48 24.10 -13.06
CA VAL A 265 -3.87 25.41 -12.50
C VAL A 265 -5.35 25.36 -12.15
N ARG A 266 -5.69 25.54 -10.88
CA ARG A 266 -7.08 25.49 -10.42
C ARG A 266 -7.40 26.59 -9.41
N PRO A 267 -8.59 27.23 -9.49
CA PRO A 267 -8.98 28.32 -8.60
C PRO A 267 -9.25 27.86 -7.15
N ASP A 268 -9.51 26.57 -6.94
CA ASP A 268 -9.75 25.94 -5.64
C ASP A 268 -8.47 25.49 -4.94
N VAL A 269 -7.30 25.60 -5.56
CA VAL A 269 -6.00 25.34 -4.94
C VAL A 269 -5.59 26.52 -4.05
N GLN A 270 -5.34 26.24 -2.78
CA GLN A 270 -4.87 27.25 -1.82
C GLN A 270 -3.36 27.23 -1.65
N VAL A 271 -2.74 26.06 -1.76
CA VAL A 271 -1.32 25.85 -1.52
C VAL A 271 -0.71 25.15 -2.73
N PRO A 272 0.32 25.76 -3.36
CA PRO A 272 1.03 25.12 -4.45
C PRO A 272 1.69 23.82 -4.01
N LEU A 273 1.85 22.87 -4.95
CA LEU A 273 2.47 21.58 -4.67
C LEU A 273 3.37 21.15 -5.83
N PHE A 274 4.57 20.74 -5.48
CA PHE A 274 5.50 20.04 -6.37
C PHE A 274 5.33 18.53 -6.19
N LEU A 275 5.21 17.79 -7.29
CA LEU A 275 5.18 16.34 -7.33
C LEU A 275 6.14 15.81 -8.39
N ARG A 276 6.82 14.70 -8.11
CA ARG A 276 7.65 14.00 -9.09
C ARG A 276 7.59 12.50 -8.86
N SER A 277 7.29 11.72 -9.92
CA SER A 277 7.26 10.26 -9.89
C SER A 277 8.24 9.66 -10.89
N TYR A 278 8.89 8.59 -10.46
CA TYR A 278 9.77 7.74 -11.26
C TYR A 278 9.21 6.33 -11.29
N ARG A 279 9.19 5.72 -12.47
CA ARG A 279 8.91 4.29 -12.59
C ARG A 279 10.16 3.49 -12.27
N VAL A 280 10.09 2.63 -11.27
CA VAL A 280 11.20 1.82 -10.74
C VAL A 280 10.81 0.34 -10.65
N PRO A 281 11.74 -0.62 -10.52
CA PRO A 281 11.39 -2.01 -10.26
C PRO A 281 10.61 -2.17 -8.95
N SER A 282 9.57 -3.01 -8.96
CA SER A 282 8.83 -3.44 -7.77
C SER A 282 9.56 -4.58 -7.06
N TYR A 283 9.05 -5.04 -5.91
CA TYR A 283 9.52 -6.26 -5.25
C TYR A 283 9.38 -7.52 -6.11
N ALA A 284 8.36 -7.58 -6.97
CA ALA A 284 8.16 -8.69 -7.89
C ALA A 284 9.13 -8.70 -9.08
N GLN A 285 9.68 -7.54 -9.48
CA GLN A 285 10.54 -7.40 -10.66
C GLN A 285 12.00 -7.08 -10.34
N ALA A 286 12.29 -6.65 -9.12
CA ALA A 286 13.61 -6.19 -8.74
C ALA A 286 14.64 -7.34 -8.67
N ALA A 287 15.88 -7.05 -9.03
CA ALA A 287 16.98 -7.93 -8.67
C ALA A 287 17.15 -8.00 -7.14
N PRO A 288 17.70 -9.09 -6.57
CA PRO A 288 17.87 -9.24 -5.13
C PRO A 288 18.52 -8.02 -4.47
N GLY A 289 17.88 -7.49 -3.43
CA GLY A 289 18.30 -6.31 -2.67
C GLY A 289 18.05 -4.95 -3.35
N GLN A 290 17.51 -4.93 -4.57
CA GLN A 290 17.26 -3.68 -5.30
C GLN A 290 16.02 -2.96 -4.78
N ALA A 291 14.92 -3.66 -4.53
CA ALA A 291 13.69 -3.08 -3.98
C ALA A 291 13.93 -2.54 -2.56
N GLU A 292 14.61 -3.32 -1.72
CA GLU A 292 15.02 -2.90 -0.37
C GLU A 292 15.92 -1.66 -0.38
N SER A 293 16.73 -1.51 -1.44
CA SER A 293 17.57 -0.32 -1.62
C SER A 293 16.76 0.92 -1.97
N PHE A 294 15.72 0.80 -2.80
CA PHE A 294 14.78 1.91 -3.09
C PHE A 294 13.97 2.27 -1.85
N GLU A 295 13.49 1.28 -1.10
CA GLU A 295 12.74 1.53 0.14
C GLU A 295 13.60 2.22 1.20
N THR A 296 14.84 1.75 1.39
CA THR A 296 15.79 2.39 2.30
C THR A 296 16.15 3.80 1.83
N LEU A 297 16.31 4.03 0.51
CA LEU A 297 16.53 5.36 -0.06
C LEU A 297 15.35 6.29 0.23
N ALA A 298 14.12 5.84 0.01
CA ALA A 298 12.91 6.62 0.29
C ALA A 298 12.85 7.03 1.77
N GLN A 299 13.13 6.09 2.67
CA GLN A 299 13.16 6.36 4.12
C GLN A 299 14.24 7.38 4.51
N ILE A 300 15.44 7.30 3.94
CA ILE A 300 16.52 8.27 4.22
C ILE A 300 16.21 9.65 3.63
N MET A 301 15.61 9.67 2.42
CA MET A 301 15.32 10.92 1.72
C MET A 301 14.15 11.69 2.32
N GLY A 302 13.03 11.00 2.61
CA GLY A 302 11.80 11.69 2.93
C GLY A 302 10.82 10.90 3.80
N GLY A 303 11.25 9.86 4.53
CA GLY A 303 10.38 9.01 5.33
C GLY A 303 9.81 9.66 6.60
N ASP A 304 10.48 10.70 7.13
CA ASP A 304 10.04 11.44 8.33
C ASP A 304 10.71 12.83 8.42
N GLN A 305 10.41 13.59 9.46
CA GLN A 305 10.99 14.93 9.68
C GLN A 305 12.51 14.93 9.92
N THR A 306 13.12 13.80 10.23
CA THR A 306 14.58 13.68 10.38
C THR A 306 15.27 13.33 9.03
N ALA A 307 14.50 13.06 7.99
CA ALA A 307 14.98 12.71 6.67
C ALA A 307 15.62 13.90 5.95
N ALA A 308 16.41 13.60 4.93
CA ALA A 308 17.25 14.60 4.26
C ALA A 308 16.45 15.74 3.61
N LEU A 309 15.34 15.43 2.93
CA LEU A 309 14.50 16.44 2.28
C LEU A 309 13.94 17.42 3.31
N TYR A 310 13.36 16.92 4.39
CA TYR A 310 12.78 17.76 5.43
C TYR A 310 13.86 18.65 6.08
N ARG A 311 14.94 18.06 6.53
CA ARG A 311 16.04 18.79 7.16
C ARG A 311 16.62 19.89 6.26
N ILE A 312 16.88 19.57 4.97
CA ILE A 312 17.51 20.51 4.05
C ILE A 312 16.51 21.58 3.58
N LEU A 313 15.31 21.17 3.14
CA LEU A 313 14.35 22.08 2.50
C LEU A 313 13.52 22.87 3.50
N VAL A 314 13.13 22.24 4.64
CA VAL A 314 12.26 22.86 5.64
C VAL A 314 13.06 23.58 6.72
N GLU A 315 14.09 22.93 7.28
CA GLU A 315 14.82 23.48 8.43
C GLU A 315 15.99 24.38 8.00
N GLU A 316 16.88 23.91 7.10
CA GLU A 316 18.11 24.62 6.75
C GLU A 316 17.84 25.73 5.73
N LYS A 317 17.33 25.38 4.52
CA LYS A 317 17.10 26.35 3.43
C LYS A 317 15.79 27.14 3.58
N LYS A 318 14.84 26.65 4.37
CA LYS A 318 13.53 27.28 4.59
C LYS A 318 12.75 27.55 3.29
N LEU A 319 12.83 26.65 2.33
CA LEU A 319 12.16 26.72 1.03
C LEU A 319 10.82 26.02 1.04
N ALA A 320 10.67 24.98 1.86
CA ALA A 320 9.43 24.20 1.97
C ALA A 320 8.79 24.34 3.35
N THR A 321 7.49 24.06 3.44
CA THR A 321 6.75 23.86 4.70
C THR A 321 6.62 22.38 5.02
N ASP A 322 6.57 21.53 3.98
CA ASP A 322 6.47 20.09 4.08
C ASP A 322 7.09 19.42 2.86
N THR A 323 7.58 18.19 3.02
CA THR A 323 8.16 17.39 1.94
C THR A 323 8.30 15.94 2.36
N GLY A 324 8.23 15.04 1.41
CA GLY A 324 8.37 13.62 1.63
C GLY A 324 8.74 12.85 0.38
N CYS A 325 8.95 11.54 0.59
CA CYS A 325 9.30 10.60 -0.45
C CYS A 325 8.78 9.22 -0.09
N SER A 326 8.22 8.49 -1.06
CA SER A 326 7.75 7.13 -0.90
C SER A 326 8.23 6.21 -2.01
N TYR A 327 8.25 4.92 -1.71
CA TYR A 327 8.46 3.85 -2.68
C TYR A 327 7.32 2.85 -2.54
N GLU A 328 6.47 2.79 -3.56
CA GLU A 328 5.30 1.89 -3.60
C GLU A 328 5.69 0.55 -4.21
N GLY A 329 6.54 -0.21 -3.49
CA GLY A 329 7.22 -1.40 -4.00
C GLY A 329 6.33 -2.63 -4.19
N TYR A 330 5.16 -2.70 -3.53
CA TYR A 330 4.26 -3.86 -3.61
C TYR A 330 3.34 -3.76 -4.83
N ALA A 331 3.92 -3.90 -6.01
CA ALA A 331 3.24 -3.96 -7.29
C ALA A 331 3.70 -5.20 -8.07
N ARG A 332 2.81 -5.79 -8.86
CA ARG A 332 3.11 -6.93 -9.74
C ARG A 332 4.09 -6.55 -10.85
N ASP A 333 3.87 -5.39 -11.43
CA ASP A 333 4.70 -4.84 -12.49
C ASP A 333 5.61 -3.73 -11.93
N ALA A 334 5.82 -2.63 -12.63
CA ALA A 334 6.70 -1.58 -12.14
C ALA A 334 6.11 -0.83 -10.95
N ALA A 335 6.97 -0.47 -10.01
CA ALA A 335 6.64 0.36 -8.86
C ALA A 335 6.86 1.85 -9.15
N GLU A 336 6.37 2.70 -8.24
CA GLU A 336 6.60 4.13 -8.26
C GLU A 336 7.51 4.57 -7.10
N PHE A 337 8.39 5.52 -7.41
CA PHE A 337 9.17 6.27 -6.44
C PHE A 337 8.76 7.73 -6.56
N THR A 338 8.05 8.24 -5.55
CA THR A 338 7.41 9.55 -5.60
C THR A 338 8.01 10.51 -4.58
N LEU A 339 8.20 11.76 -4.98
CA LEU A 339 8.61 12.87 -4.12
C LEU A 339 7.54 13.97 -4.18
N TYR A 340 7.33 14.63 -3.06
CA TYR A 340 6.52 15.84 -3.00
C TYR A 340 7.21 16.93 -2.19
N ALA A 341 6.87 18.18 -2.46
CA ALA A 341 7.28 19.32 -1.64
C ALA A 341 6.27 20.46 -1.75
N VAL A 342 5.97 21.06 -0.59
CA VAL A 342 5.07 22.20 -0.43
C VAL A 342 5.91 23.46 -0.21
N PRO A 343 5.88 24.46 -1.11
CA PRO A 343 6.69 25.65 -0.98
C PRO A 343 6.26 26.53 0.20
N ARG A 344 7.20 27.25 0.79
CA ARG A 344 6.85 28.38 1.68
C ARG A 344 6.23 29.52 0.87
N PRO A 345 5.38 30.36 1.50
CA PRO A 345 4.88 31.57 0.86
C PRO A 345 6.01 32.40 0.25
N GLY A 346 5.87 32.75 -1.04
CA GLY A 346 6.87 33.54 -1.78
C GLY A 346 7.99 32.71 -2.43
N VAL A 347 8.03 31.40 -2.24
CA VAL A 347 8.97 30.50 -2.92
C VAL A 347 8.29 29.93 -4.16
N SER A 348 8.93 30.05 -5.35
CA SER A 348 8.38 29.45 -6.57
C SER A 348 8.64 27.96 -6.63
N LEU A 349 7.79 27.22 -7.36
CA LEU A 349 7.93 25.78 -7.55
C LEU A 349 9.22 25.40 -8.29
N GLU A 350 9.70 26.25 -9.20
CA GLU A 350 10.98 26.06 -9.89
C GLU A 350 12.18 26.20 -8.93
N THR A 351 12.11 27.13 -7.97
CA THR A 351 13.15 27.25 -6.94
C THR A 351 13.16 26.04 -6.03
N LEU A 352 11.98 25.55 -5.66
CA LEU A 352 11.82 24.37 -4.83
C LEU A 352 12.31 23.11 -5.57
N GLU A 353 11.95 22.94 -6.84
CA GLU A 353 12.40 21.83 -7.68
C GLU A 353 13.93 21.76 -7.77
N LYS A 354 14.60 22.89 -8.05
CA LYS A 354 16.06 22.94 -8.08
C LYS A 354 16.69 22.46 -6.77
N ALA A 355 16.10 22.85 -5.64
CA ALA A 355 16.58 22.43 -4.34
C ALA A 355 16.33 20.93 -4.07
N VAL A 356 15.21 20.37 -4.56
CA VAL A 356 14.95 18.91 -4.55
C VAL A 356 16.00 18.18 -5.40
N ASP A 357 16.29 18.70 -6.60
CA ASP A 357 17.30 18.12 -7.50
C ASP A 357 18.69 18.10 -6.87
N GLU A 358 19.09 19.15 -6.15
CA GLU A 358 20.34 19.19 -5.40
C GLU A 358 20.41 18.08 -4.33
N VAL A 359 19.30 17.81 -3.62
CA VAL A 359 19.24 16.73 -2.64
C VAL A 359 19.40 15.37 -3.33
N ILE A 360 18.68 15.11 -4.42
CA ILE A 360 18.81 13.87 -5.19
C ILE A 360 20.24 13.68 -5.71
N GLN A 361 20.82 14.73 -6.28
CA GLN A 361 22.20 14.72 -6.76
C GLN A 361 23.19 14.41 -5.64
N GLY A 362 22.98 14.94 -4.44
CA GLY A 362 23.80 14.62 -3.27
C GLY A 362 23.88 13.12 -2.99
N PHE A 363 22.74 12.41 -3.07
CA PHE A 363 22.68 10.96 -2.89
C PHE A 363 23.32 10.17 -4.03
N THR A 364 23.44 10.73 -5.22
CA THR A 364 24.13 10.08 -6.33
C THR A 364 25.65 10.29 -6.27
N ALA A 365 26.08 11.46 -5.80
CA ALA A 365 27.49 11.84 -5.72
C ALA A 365 28.20 11.19 -4.51
N ALA A 366 27.52 11.03 -3.40
CA ALA A 366 28.09 10.49 -2.17
C ALA A 366 27.20 9.40 -1.55
N GLN A 367 27.81 8.54 -0.78
CA GLN A 367 27.09 7.52 0.00
C GLN A 367 26.33 8.17 1.16
N ALA A 368 25.19 7.57 1.53
CA ALA A 368 24.43 7.97 2.70
C ALA A 368 25.31 7.90 3.98
N LYS A 369 25.13 8.85 4.88
CA LYS A 369 25.83 8.86 6.17
C LYS A 369 25.48 7.59 6.95
N PRO A 370 26.43 6.97 7.67
CA PRO A 370 26.17 5.77 8.47
C PRO A 370 25.02 5.93 9.46
N SER A 371 24.91 7.11 10.09
CA SER A 371 23.81 7.42 11.03
C SER A 371 22.44 7.39 10.36
N ASP A 372 22.32 7.95 9.15
CA ASP A 372 21.06 8.00 8.41
C ASP A 372 20.65 6.61 7.93
N LEU A 373 21.63 5.82 7.45
CA LEU A 373 21.39 4.44 7.05
C LEU A 373 20.93 3.56 8.24
N ILE A 374 21.60 3.67 9.38
CA ILE A 374 21.22 2.93 10.60
C ILE A 374 19.80 3.31 11.04
N ARG A 375 19.51 4.63 11.12
CA ARG A 375 18.20 5.13 11.52
C ARG A 375 17.09 4.61 10.58
N ALA A 376 17.27 4.73 9.27
CA ALA A 376 16.30 4.28 8.29
C ALA A 376 16.02 2.77 8.40
N LYS A 377 17.06 1.95 8.45
CA LYS A 377 16.92 0.50 8.59
C LYS A 377 16.26 0.12 9.93
N THR A 378 16.61 0.79 11.02
CA THR A 378 15.99 0.56 12.32
C THR A 378 14.50 0.90 12.28
N GLY A 379 14.12 2.05 11.70
CA GLY A 379 12.72 2.46 11.55
C GLY A 379 11.91 1.48 10.69
N LEU A 380 12.45 1.09 9.53
CA LEU A 380 11.84 0.11 8.64
C LEU A 380 11.63 -1.24 9.32
N VAL A 381 12.64 -1.77 10.01
CA VAL A 381 12.52 -3.05 10.72
C VAL A 381 11.58 -2.96 11.91
N ALA A 382 11.59 -1.85 12.66
CA ALA A 382 10.67 -1.64 13.77
C ALA A 382 9.20 -1.59 13.31
N SER A 383 8.91 -1.12 12.09
CA SER A 383 7.56 -1.13 11.54
C SER A 383 6.95 -2.53 11.45
N VAL A 384 7.79 -3.56 11.25
CA VAL A 384 7.34 -4.97 11.25
C VAL A 384 6.87 -5.40 12.63
N THR A 385 7.60 -5.00 13.69
CA THR A 385 7.21 -5.29 15.07
C THR A 385 5.85 -4.65 15.39
N TYR A 386 5.67 -3.36 15.04
CA TYR A 386 4.38 -2.68 15.25
C TYR A 386 3.24 -3.31 14.43
N ARG A 387 3.54 -3.83 13.23
CA ARG A 387 2.57 -4.54 12.40
C ARG A 387 2.04 -5.80 13.09
N GLN A 388 2.87 -6.50 13.87
CA GLN A 388 2.47 -7.69 14.62
C GLN A 388 1.43 -7.41 15.73
N ASP A 389 1.24 -6.15 16.11
CA ASP A 389 0.22 -5.76 17.08
C ASP A 389 -1.19 -5.70 16.48
N SER A 390 -1.32 -5.77 15.15
CA SER A 390 -2.58 -5.72 14.42
C SER A 390 -2.75 -6.95 13.53
N GLN A 391 -3.78 -7.75 13.79
CA GLN A 391 -4.14 -8.91 12.96
C GLN A 391 -4.44 -8.49 11.52
N PHE A 392 -5.13 -7.37 11.32
CA PHE A 392 -5.38 -6.77 10.01
C PHE A 392 -4.08 -6.41 9.29
N SER A 393 -3.15 -5.76 9.97
CA SER A 393 -1.87 -5.35 9.37
C SER A 393 -1.00 -6.54 8.99
N MET A 394 -1.01 -7.60 9.80
CA MET A 394 -0.33 -8.86 9.46
C MET A 394 -0.97 -9.52 8.23
N ALA A 395 -2.29 -9.72 8.25
CA ALA A 395 -3.01 -10.32 7.14
C ALA A 395 -2.83 -9.53 5.83
N SER A 396 -2.86 -8.19 5.92
CA SER A 396 -2.64 -7.30 4.78
C SER A 396 -1.24 -7.42 4.19
N ALA A 397 -0.20 -7.52 5.02
CA ALA A 397 1.18 -7.64 4.54
C ALA A 397 1.41 -8.92 3.72
N TYR A 398 0.92 -10.06 4.24
CA TYR A 398 1.01 -11.32 3.51
C TYR A 398 0.10 -11.31 2.27
N GLY A 399 -1.11 -10.76 2.39
CA GLY A 399 -2.05 -10.67 1.28
C GLY A 399 -1.48 -9.91 0.09
N GLN A 400 -0.99 -8.71 0.31
CA GLN A 400 -0.35 -7.89 -0.73
C GLN A 400 0.80 -8.64 -1.41
N ALA A 401 1.68 -9.26 -0.62
CA ALA A 401 2.81 -10.02 -1.15
C ALA A 401 2.35 -11.19 -2.04
N LEU A 402 1.41 -12.01 -1.54
CA LEU A 402 0.90 -13.17 -2.27
C LEU A 402 0.17 -12.80 -3.57
N MET A 403 -0.52 -11.64 -3.59
CA MET A 403 -1.26 -11.16 -4.75
C MET A 403 -0.35 -10.74 -5.91
N ILE A 404 0.85 -10.28 -5.62
CA ILE A 404 1.84 -9.87 -6.63
C ILE A 404 2.85 -10.97 -6.98
N GLY A 405 2.68 -12.18 -6.44
CA GLY A 405 3.51 -13.34 -6.75
C GLY A 405 4.70 -13.58 -5.82
N LEU A 406 4.81 -12.83 -4.72
CA LEU A 406 5.77 -13.11 -3.67
C LEU A 406 5.28 -14.25 -2.76
N THR A 407 6.17 -14.78 -1.97
CA THR A 407 5.92 -15.89 -1.04
C THR A 407 5.79 -15.40 0.41
N VAL A 408 5.34 -16.28 1.29
CA VAL A 408 5.37 -16.03 2.75
C VAL A 408 6.80 -15.83 3.24
N ASP A 409 7.76 -16.57 2.67
CA ASP A 409 9.17 -16.43 3.04
C ASP A 409 9.73 -15.06 2.62
N ASP A 410 9.28 -14.50 1.50
CA ASP A 410 9.65 -13.13 1.10
C ASP A 410 9.23 -12.10 2.14
N VAL A 411 8.04 -12.25 2.72
CA VAL A 411 7.58 -11.38 3.81
C VAL A 411 8.41 -11.59 5.09
N ASN A 412 8.65 -12.85 5.44
CA ASN A 412 9.38 -13.21 6.66
C ASN A 412 10.83 -12.77 6.62
N GLU A 413 11.49 -12.86 5.48
CA GLU A 413 12.90 -12.50 5.31
C GLU A 413 13.13 -11.01 5.05
N TRP A 414 12.09 -10.24 4.76
CA TRP A 414 12.20 -8.82 4.45
C TRP A 414 13.02 -8.02 5.49
N PRO A 415 12.84 -8.19 6.82
CA PRO A 415 13.66 -7.48 7.81
C PRO A 415 15.16 -7.80 7.69
N THR A 416 15.50 -9.04 7.35
CA THR A 416 16.88 -9.47 7.14
C THR A 416 17.46 -8.82 5.87
N ARG A 417 16.68 -8.77 4.79
CA ARG A 417 17.09 -8.10 3.54
C ARG A 417 17.28 -6.60 3.73
N ILE A 418 16.41 -5.91 4.49
CA ILE A 418 16.59 -4.49 4.84
C ILE A 418 17.87 -4.29 5.66
N ARG A 419 18.15 -5.14 6.65
CA ARG A 419 19.40 -5.05 7.43
C ARG A 419 20.66 -5.22 6.56
N ALA A 420 20.57 -5.99 5.49
CA ALA A 420 21.66 -6.24 4.56
C ALA A 420 21.95 -5.06 3.61
N VAL A 421 21.04 -4.11 3.44
CA VAL A 421 21.26 -2.91 2.61
C VAL A 421 22.43 -2.10 3.16
N ASN A 422 23.35 -1.74 2.29
CA ASN A 422 24.51 -0.90 2.61
C ASN A 422 24.47 0.45 1.88
N ALA A 423 25.38 1.36 2.23
CA ALA A 423 25.39 2.72 1.68
C ALA A 423 25.64 2.75 0.14
N ALA A 424 26.41 1.79 -0.39
CA ALA A 424 26.63 1.68 -1.84
C ALA A 424 25.35 1.23 -2.57
N ASN A 425 24.54 0.36 -1.95
CA ASN A 425 23.25 -0.05 -2.50
C ASN A 425 22.28 1.15 -2.60
N VAL A 426 22.19 1.98 -1.55
CA VAL A 426 21.38 3.21 -1.53
C VAL A 426 21.86 4.20 -2.60
N GLN A 427 23.16 4.41 -2.72
CA GLN A 427 23.74 5.28 -3.76
C GLN A 427 23.41 4.78 -5.17
N LYS A 428 23.52 3.46 -5.40
CA LYS A 428 23.15 2.84 -6.68
C LYS A 428 21.67 3.02 -7.01
N ALA A 429 20.79 2.91 -6.01
CA ALA A 429 19.36 3.18 -6.18
C ALA A 429 19.12 4.65 -6.59
N ALA A 430 19.75 5.62 -5.91
CA ALA A 430 19.67 7.04 -6.27
C ALA A 430 20.19 7.32 -7.68
N GLN A 431 21.33 6.74 -8.06
CA GLN A 431 21.87 6.83 -9.43
C GLN A 431 20.89 6.23 -10.46
N GLY A 432 20.16 5.19 -10.06
CA GLY A 432 19.10 4.58 -10.87
C GLY A 432 17.95 5.54 -11.15
N LEU A 433 17.58 6.42 -10.21
CA LEU A 433 16.54 7.44 -10.44
C LEU A 433 16.95 8.44 -11.52
N LEU A 434 18.16 8.98 -11.48
CA LEU A 434 18.64 9.96 -12.47
C LEU A 434 18.73 9.41 -13.91
N LYS A 435 18.77 8.09 -14.07
CA LYS A 435 18.74 7.44 -15.39
C LYS A 435 17.34 7.26 -15.93
N ARG A 436 16.31 7.63 -15.17
CA ARG A 436 14.90 7.44 -15.51
C ARG A 436 14.24 8.78 -15.77
N ASN A 437 13.55 8.87 -16.87
CA ASN A 437 12.77 10.06 -17.19
C ASN A 437 11.54 10.13 -16.28
N ALA A 438 11.49 11.15 -15.43
CA ALA A 438 10.41 11.37 -14.48
C ALA A 438 9.17 12.00 -15.13
N VAL A 439 8.05 11.92 -14.42
CA VAL A 439 6.93 12.82 -14.57
C VAL A 439 6.96 13.82 -13.43
N THR A 440 7.05 15.11 -13.75
CA THR A 440 7.00 16.21 -12.78
C THR A 440 5.72 17.00 -12.97
N ALA A 441 5.00 17.26 -11.88
CA ALA A 441 3.80 18.07 -11.89
C ALA A 441 3.90 19.25 -10.92
N TYR A 442 3.41 20.40 -11.37
CA TYR A 442 3.12 21.57 -10.58
C TYR A 442 1.61 21.70 -10.42
N LEU A 443 1.15 21.77 -9.18
CA LEU A 443 -0.22 22.15 -8.87
C LEU A 443 -0.19 23.58 -8.35
N GLU A 444 -0.90 24.48 -9.04
CA GLU A 444 -0.83 25.92 -8.79
C GLU A 444 -2.20 26.54 -8.54
N PRO A 445 -2.27 27.57 -7.69
CA PRO A 445 -3.46 28.39 -7.55
C PRO A 445 -3.81 29.08 -8.86
N GLY A 446 -5.05 28.96 -9.32
CA GLY A 446 -5.58 29.74 -10.42
C GLY A 446 -6.09 31.11 -9.93
N MET A 447 -6.14 32.09 -10.84
CA MET A 447 -6.89 33.32 -10.53
C MET A 447 -8.38 32.97 -10.41
N PRO A 448 -9.07 33.46 -9.38
CA PRO A 448 -10.52 33.33 -9.31
C PRO A 448 -11.13 33.98 -10.57
N LYS A 449 -12.04 33.24 -11.22
CA LYS A 449 -12.81 33.80 -12.36
C LYS A 449 -13.78 34.84 -11.89
#